data_b2ac0dbbaa769e99005161ebeee6af42
#
_entry.id   b2ac0dbbaa769e99005161ebeee6af42
#
_cell.length_a   1.000
_cell.length_b   1.000
_cell.length_c   1.000
_cell.angle_alpha   90.00
_cell.angle_beta   90.00
_cell.angle_gamma   90.00
#
_symmetry.space_group_name_H-M   'P 1'
#
loop_
_entity.id
_entity.type
_entity.pdbx_description
1 polymer ?
#
loop_
_entity_poly.entity_id
_entity_poly.type
_entity_poly.pdbx_seq_one_letter_code
_entity_poly.pdbx_strand_id
1 'polypeptide(L)'
;MTAFPQTQFIAGYSTFGAQMAPPQPSSINWSGVAEGLQIGGNIASIFGAFTGAIGSYYSLKSQQNQLKMQAQNAAFSAQMTRINRRAAEFTATQVGQQGQAAAGQYTMRAGQARAGARTGMAARGIALGQGTAKEVVASMDLVKEIDRLAINASTVRAQEAARLQAFNLGTQATMAELSSRNLSSAAGTIMPGFGAATSLLGSAVDIGANWARNKRIDELLQGVATERF
;
A
#
# COMPACT_ATOMS: atom_id res chain seq x y z
N MET A 1 37.04 -16.02 11.72
CA MET A 1 35.65 -15.74 12.11
C MET A 1 35.56 -14.24 12.40
N THR A 2 35.20 -13.45 11.41
CA THR A 2 35.00 -11.99 11.56
C THR A 2 33.52 -11.72 11.33
N ALA A 3 32.86 -11.31 12.39
CA ALA A 3 31.44 -10.95 12.40
C ALA A 3 31.24 -9.71 11.54
N PHE A 4 30.32 -9.75 10.59
CA PHE A 4 29.82 -8.61 9.83
C PHE A 4 28.96 -7.73 10.75
N PRO A 5 29.11 -6.42 10.75
CA PRO A 5 28.24 -5.55 11.51
C PRO A 5 26.82 -5.58 10.89
N GLN A 6 25.85 -5.95 11.71
CA GLN A 6 24.45 -5.77 11.39
C GLN A 6 24.15 -4.27 11.36
N THR A 7 23.94 -3.72 10.19
CA THR A 7 23.35 -2.38 10.03
C THR A 7 21.94 -2.41 10.60
N GLN A 8 21.78 -1.85 11.79
CA GLN A 8 20.47 -1.52 12.35
C GLN A 8 19.80 -0.52 11.42
N PHE A 9 18.79 -0.99 10.67
CA PHE A 9 17.84 -0.11 10.03
C PHE A 9 17.06 0.61 11.13
N ILE A 10 17.30 1.90 11.24
CA ILE A 10 16.57 2.82 12.09
C ILE A 10 15.10 2.78 11.66
N ALA A 11 14.27 2.12 12.45
CA ALA A 11 12.82 2.24 12.43
C ALA A 11 12.46 3.63 12.97
N GLY A 12 12.41 4.62 12.09
CA GLY A 12 12.10 6.01 12.38
C GLY A 12 11.04 6.57 11.45
N TYR A 13 9.91 5.88 11.31
CA TYR A 13 8.70 6.46 10.73
C TYR A 13 7.54 6.25 11.68
N SER A 14 7.62 6.89 12.82
CA SER A 14 6.48 7.09 13.67
C SER A 14 6.04 8.54 13.57
N THR A 15 4.74 8.72 13.36
CA THR A 15 3.96 9.92 13.66
C THR A 15 4.05 11.10 12.67
N PHE A 16 3.61 10.91 11.41
CA PHE A 16 2.85 11.96 10.72
C PHE A 16 1.41 11.47 10.52
N GLY A 17 0.75 11.20 11.60
CA GLY A 17 -0.68 10.99 11.71
C GLY A 17 -1.24 11.99 12.71
N ALA A 18 -1.01 13.29 12.50
CA ALA A 18 -1.89 14.26 13.08
C ALA A 18 -3.25 14.04 12.44
N GLN A 19 -4.10 13.23 13.09
CA GLN A 19 -5.53 13.23 12.87
C GLN A 19 -5.98 14.69 13.08
N MET A 20 -6.05 15.45 11.97
CA MET A 20 -6.88 16.61 11.94
C MET A 20 -8.29 16.09 12.20
N ALA A 21 -8.76 16.25 13.43
CA ALA A 21 -10.16 16.08 13.75
C ALA A 21 -10.94 16.92 12.70
N PRO A 22 -11.96 16.36 12.05
CA PRO A 22 -12.78 17.12 11.15
C PRO A 22 -13.26 18.37 11.92
N PRO A 23 -13.26 19.56 11.31
CA PRO A 23 -13.80 20.75 11.95
C PRO A 23 -15.21 20.38 12.38
N GLN A 24 -15.43 20.32 13.69
CA GLN A 24 -16.77 20.15 14.22
C GLN A 24 -17.57 21.35 13.70
N PRO A 25 -18.70 21.14 13.04
CA PRO A 25 -19.56 22.25 12.71
C PRO A 25 -19.85 22.96 14.02
N SER A 26 -19.40 24.22 14.11
CA SER A 26 -19.76 25.08 15.24
C SER A 26 -21.25 24.92 15.42
N SER A 27 -21.66 24.42 16.59
CA SER A 27 -23.06 24.28 16.95
C SER A 27 -23.64 25.70 16.99
N ILE A 28 -24.17 26.13 15.87
CA ILE A 28 -24.99 27.35 15.84
C ILE A 28 -26.20 27.01 16.69
N ASN A 29 -26.27 27.65 17.86
CA ASN A 29 -27.36 27.43 18.79
C ASN A 29 -28.61 28.14 18.22
N TRP A 30 -29.38 27.39 17.44
CA TRP A 30 -30.63 27.86 16.81
C TRP A 30 -31.81 27.84 17.77
N SER A 31 -31.62 27.41 19.04
CA SER A 31 -32.72 27.37 20.01
C SER A 31 -33.32 28.74 20.33
N GLY A 32 -32.56 29.83 20.15
CA GLY A 32 -33.08 31.20 20.38
C GLY A 32 -33.90 31.77 19.24
N VAL A 33 -33.87 31.18 18.04
CA VAL A 33 -34.63 31.67 16.87
C VAL A 33 -36.01 31.00 16.79
N ALA A 34 -36.21 29.86 17.42
CA ALA A 34 -37.46 29.11 17.41
C ALA A 34 -38.55 29.71 18.32
N GLU A 35 -38.18 30.49 19.34
CA GLU A 35 -39.14 31.06 20.29
C GLU A 35 -39.89 32.30 19.78
N GLY A 36 -39.44 32.92 18.69
CA GLY A 36 -40.04 34.15 18.14
C GLY A 36 -41.02 33.96 16.97
N LEU A 37 -41.13 32.77 16.40
CA LEU A 37 -41.92 32.49 15.21
C LEU A 37 -42.94 31.38 15.46
N GLN A 38 -44.03 31.76 16.12
CA GLN A 38 -45.26 30.94 16.22
C GLN A 38 -46.02 30.92 14.87
N ILE A 39 -45.28 30.72 13.79
CA ILE A 39 -45.86 30.50 12.46
C ILE A 39 -45.71 29.00 12.15
N GLY A 40 -46.81 28.30 12.39
CA GLY A 40 -47.12 26.93 11.96
C GLY A 40 -45.98 25.94 11.74
N GLY A 41 -46.15 24.72 12.30
CA GLY A 41 -45.22 23.57 12.28
C GLY A 41 -44.54 23.19 10.95
N ASN A 42 -44.82 23.95 9.87
CA ASN A 42 -44.24 23.73 8.54
C ASN A 42 -42.85 24.33 8.37
N ILE A 43 -42.52 25.43 9.12
CA ILE A 43 -41.19 26.06 8.99
C ILE A 43 -40.13 25.25 9.70
N ALA A 44 -40.44 24.66 10.86
CA ALA A 44 -39.50 23.78 11.58
C ALA A 44 -39.15 22.54 10.77
N SER A 45 -40.07 21.99 9.99
CA SER A 45 -39.82 20.84 9.11
C SER A 45 -38.94 21.21 7.92
N ILE A 46 -39.09 22.41 7.35
CA ILE A 46 -38.25 22.91 6.25
C ILE A 46 -36.81 23.12 6.73
N PHE A 47 -36.61 23.73 7.91
CA PHE A 47 -35.27 23.87 8.48
C PHE A 47 -34.64 22.56 8.85
N GLY A 48 -35.38 21.59 9.39
CA GLY A 48 -34.93 20.23 9.66
C GLY A 48 -34.45 19.50 8.40
N ALA A 49 -35.21 19.65 7.31
CA ALA A 49 -34.86 19.12 6.00
C ALA A 49 -33.56 19.71 5.45
N PHE A 50 -33.40 21.02 5.57
CA PHE A 50 -32.21 21.71 5.05
C PHE A 50 -30.96 21.36 5.85
N THR A 51 -31.04 21.31 7.19
CA THR A 51 -29.92 20.87 8.03
C THR A 51 -29.56 19.40 7.80
N GLY A 52 -30.53 18.54 7.57
CA GLY A 52 -30.32 17.12 7.19
C GLY A 52 -29.62 16.99 5.85
N ALA A 53 -30.02 17.75 4.84
CA ALA A 53 -29.37 17.76 3.53
C ALA A 53 -27.93 18.27 3.58
N ILE A 54 -27.68 19.33 4.33
CA ILE A 54 -26.32 19.87 4.56
C ILE A 54 -25.47 18.82 5.30
N GLY A 55 -26.00 18.20 6.36
CA GLY A 55 -25.32 17.15 7.11
C GLY A 55 -24.95 15.94 6.25
N SER A 56 -25.89 15.46 5.42
CA SER A 56 -25.64 14.34 4.48
C SER A 56 -24.58 14.69 3.42
N TYR A 57 -24.61 15.91 2.88
CA TYR A 57 -23.60 16.38 1.94
C TYR A 57 -22.20 16.36 2.55
N TYR A 58 -22.02 16.93 3.74
CA TYR A 58 -20.70 16.98 4.39
C TYR A 58 -20.21 15.60 4.82
N SER A 59 -21.09 14.71 5.29
CA SER A 59 -20.71 13.36 5.66
C SER A 59 -20.22 12.56 4.44
N LEU A 60 -20.95 12.61 3.31
CA LEU A 60 -20.57 11.95 2.07
C LEU A 60 -19.29 12.56 1.47
N LYS A 61 -19.13 13.89 1.58
CA LYS A 61 -17.92 14.58 1.15
C LYS A 61 -16.70 14.16 1.97
N SER A 62 -16.87 14.00 3.28
CA SER A 62 -15.83 13.50 4.18
C SER A 62 -15.43 12.06 3.82
N GLN A 63 -16.39 11.16 3.61
CA GLN A 63 -16.13 9.79 3.16
C GLN A 63 -15.40 9.77 1.81
N GLN A 64 -15.83 10.56 0.84
CA GLN A 64 -15.15 10.68 -0.44
C GLN A 64 -13.69 11.12 -0.28
N ASN A 65 -13.43 12.10 0.56
CA ASN A 65 -12.08 12.60 0.82
C ASN A 65 -11.22 11.52 1.53
N GLN A 66 -11.79 10.78 2.49
CA GLN A 66 -11.09 9.68 3.15
C GLN A 66 -10.69 8.59 2.16
N LEU A 67 -11.59 8.17 1.28
CA LEU A 67 -11.28 7.17 0.24
C LEU A 67 -10.21 7.67 -0.73
N LYS A 68 -10.25 8.96 -1.12
CA LYS A 68 -9.21 9.56 -1.96
C LYS A 68 -7.84 9.57 -1.28
N MET A 69 -7.78 9.92 0.00
CA MET A 69 -6.52 9.87 0.77
C MET A 69 -5.99 8.43 0.90
N GLN A 70 -6.87 7.46 1.18
CA GLN A 70 -6.48 6.05 1.23
C GLN A 70 -5.97 5.55 -0.14
N ALA A 71 -6.63 5.96 -1.24
CA ALA A 71 -6.19 5.63 -2.60
C ALA A 71 -4.80 6.22 -2.90
N GLN A 72 -4.55 7.47 -2.50
CA GLN A 72 -3.23 8.11 -2.66
C GLN A 72 -2.15 7.42 -1.83
N ASN A 73 -2.44 7.05 -0.58
CA ASN A 73 -1.52 6.31 0.27
C ASN A 73 -1.19 4.92 -0.32
N ALA A 74 -2.20 4.22 -0.85
CA ALA A 74 -1.99 2.94 -1.54
C ALA A 74 -1.16 3.11 -2.82
N ALA A 75 -1.39 4.16 -3.60
CA ALA A 75 -0.59 4.49 -4.79
C ALA A 75 0.87 4.79 -4.43
N PHE A 76 1.09 5.58 -3.37
CA PHE A 76 2.44 5.87 -2.86
C PHE A 76 3.14 4.59 -2.38
N SER A 77 2.45 3.76 -1.61
CA SER A 77 2.96 2.46 -1.18
C SER A 77 3.34 1.57 -2.38
N ALA A 78 2.53 1.52 -3.42
CA ALA A 78 2.85 0.80 -4.65
C ALA A 78 4.13 1.32 -5.33
N GLN A 79 4.32 2.64 -5.39
CA GLN A 79 5.53 3.25 -5.95
C GLN A 79 6.78 2.91 -5.13
N MET A 80 6.71 3.02 -3.80
CA MET A 80 7.82 2.66 -2.91
C MET A 80 8.18 1.19 -3.04
N THR A 81 7.19 0.31 -3.10
CA THR A 81 7.41 -1.12 -3.30
C THR A 81 8.05 -1.42 -4.66
N ARG A 82 7.70 -0.68 -5.72
CA ARG A 82 8.37 -0.78 -7.04
C ARG A 82 9.82 -0.35 -6.99
N ILE A 83 10.15 0.70 -6.23
CA ILE A 83 11.54 1.12 -6.02
C ILE A 83 12.31 0.03 -5.30
N ASN A 84 11.76 -0.53 -4.21
CA ASN A 84 12.38 -1.63 -3.47
C ASN A 84 12.56 -2.89 -4.34
N ARG A 85 11.60 -3.18 -5.24
CA ARG A 85 11.75 -4.26 -6.23
C ARG A 85 12.97 -4.03 -7.12
N ARG A 86 13.13 -2.83 -7.68
CA ARG A 86 14.30 -2.50 -8.52
C ARG A 86 15.62 -2.63 -7.75
N ALA A 87 15.63 -2.23 -6.48
CA ALA A 87 16.80 -2.40 -5.61
C ALA A 87 17.13 -3.89 -5.40
N ALA A 88 16.13 -4.75 -5.21
CA ALA A 88 16.33 -6.20 -5.11
C ALA A 88 16.81 -6.82 -6.42
N GLU A 89 16.30 -6.40 -7.58
CA GLU A 89 16.79 -6.80 -8.90
C GLU A 89 18.25 -6.39 -9.12
N PHE A 90 18.60 -5.17 -8.71
CA PHE A 90 19.99 -4.68 -8.74
C PHE A 90 20.90 -5.51 -7.84
N THR A 91 20.45 -5.84 -6.62
CA THR A 91 21.18 -6.72 -5.70
C THR A 91 21.41 -8.09 -6.32
N ALA A 92 20.40 -8.67 -7.00
CA ALA A 92 20.57 -9.95 -7.70
C ALA A 92 21.69 -9.88 -8.77
N THR A 93 21.73 -8.78 -9.52
CA THR A 93 22.77 -8.55 -10.53
C THR A 93 24.16 -8.42 -9.89
N GLN A 94 24.27 -7.64 -8.81
CA GLN A 94 25.53 -7.49 -8.07
C GLN A 94 26.04 -8.81 -7.50
N VAL A 95 25.18 -9.61 -6.89
CA VAL A 95 25.52 -10.94 -6.38
C VAL A 95 26.08 -11.83 -7.50
N GLY A 96 25.45 -11.79 -8.68
CA GLY A 96 25.96 -12.53 -9.85
C GLY A 96 27.37 -12.08 -10.26
N GLN A 97 27.61 -10.77 -10.33
CA GLN A 97 28.93 -10.21 -10.67
C GLN A 97 30.00 -10.56 -9.62
N GLN A 98 29.66 -10.44 -8.33
CA GLN A 98 30.54 -10.79 -7.22
C GLN A 98 30.89 -12.29 -7.24
N GLY A 99 29.92 -13.17 -7.52
CA GLY A 99 30.15 -14.58 -7.66
C GLY A 99 31.09 -14.92 -8.81
N GLN A 100 30.91 -14.29 -9.97
CA GLN A 100 31.83 -14.46 -11.13
C GLN A 100 33.24 -13.97 -10.78
N ALA A 101 33.38 -12.81 -10.12
CA ALA A 101 34.66 -12.30 -9.69
C ALA A 101 35.34 -13.25 -8.66
N ALA A 102 34.58 -13.77 -7.71
CA ALA A 102 35.07 -14.74 -6.71
C ALA A 102 35.54 -16.04 -7.39
N ALA A 103 34.77 -16.60 -8.32
CA ALA A 103 35.15 -17.76 -9.09
C ALA A 103 36.42 -17.54 -9.94
N GLY A 104 36.53 -16.33 -10.54
CA GLY A 104 37.73 -15.92 -11.29
C GLY A 104 38.98 -15.81 -10.39
N GLN A 105 38.86 -15.14 -9.25
CA GLN A 105 39.96 -15.03 -8.28
C GLN A 105 40.37 -16.39 -7.72
N TYR A 106 39.41 -17.25 -7.40
CA TYR A 106 39.67 -18.61 -6.96
C TYR A 106 40.42 -19.40 -8.04
N THR A 107 39.97 -19.33 -9.28
CA THR A 107 40.62 -20.02 -10.42
C THR A 107 42.07 -19.56 -10.61
N MET A 108 42.35 -18.26 -10.47
CA MET A 108 43.72 -17.72 -10.55
C MET A 108 44.60 -18.25 -9.40
N ARG A 109 44.07 -18.21 -8.16
CA ARG A 109 44.80 -18.75 -6.99
C ARG A 109 45.10 -20.24 -7.11
N ALA A 110 44.12 -21.00 -7.54
CA ALA A 110 44.27 -22.43 -7.76
C ALA A 110 45.29 -22.73 -8.89
N GLY A 111 45.29 -21.90 -9.95
CA GLY A 111 46.30 -21.97 -11.00
C GLY A 111 47.73 -21.69 -10.51
N GLN A 112 47.89 -20.68 -9.67
CA GLN A 112 49.18 -20.36 -9.04
C GLN A 112 49.66 -21.47 -8.10
N ALA A 113 48.76 -22.03 -7.26
CA ALA A 113 49.06 -23.13 -6.38
C ALA A 113 49.50 -24.40 -7.19
N ARG A 114 48.81 -24.68 -8.27
CA ARG A 114 49.16 -25.76 -9.19
C ARG A 114 50.54 -25.55 -9.84
N ALA A 115 50.79 -24.32 -10.33
CA ALA A 115 52.09 -23.99 -10.92
C ALA A 115 53.22 -24.13 -9.90
N GLY A 116 53.02 -23.61 -8.67
CA GLY A 116 53.98 -23.79 -7.58
C GLY A 116 54.25 -25.23 -7.21
N ALA A 117 53.20 -26.06 -7.14
CA ALA A 117 53.36 -27.51 -6.90
C ALA A 117 54.18 -28.22 -8.00
N ARG A 118 53.88 -27.89 -9.27
CA ARG A 118 54.64 -28.43 -10.42
C ARG A 118 56.10 -28.01 -10.38
N THR A 119 56.39 -26.73 -10.13
CA THR A 119 57.74 -26.21 -10.02
C THR A 119 58.51 -26.84 -8.86
N GLY A 120 57.84 -27.00 -7.69
CA GLY A 120 58.44 -27.66 -6.53
C GLY A 120 58.72 -29.13 -6.75
N MET A 121 57.89 -29.86 -7.47
CA MET A 121 58.13 -31.26 -7.86
C MET A 121 59.26 -31.36 -8.89
N ALA A 122 59.28 -30.50 -9.90
CA ALA A 122 60.33 -30.43 -10.90
C ALA A 122 61.72 -30.12 -10.28
N ALA A 123 61.79 -29.19 -9.34
CA ALA A 123 63.02 -28.84 -8.61
C ALA A 123 63.61 -30.02 -7.79
N ARG A 124 62.74 -30.98 -7.41
CA ARG A 124 63.13 -32.22 -6.71
C ARG A 124 63.44 -33.38 -7.66
N GLY A 125 63.44 -33.13 -8.96
CA GLY A 125 63.71 -34.16 -9.99
C GLY A 125 62.57 -35.13 -10.19
N ILE A 126 61.34 -34.82 -9.73
CA ILE A 126 60.18 -35.70 -9.88
C ILE A 126 59.57 -35.52 -11.28
N ALA A 127 59.39 -36.60 -12.03
CA ALA A 127 58.79 -36.62 -13.34
C ALA A 127 57.29 -36.29 -13.26
N LEU A 128 56.85 -35.11 -13.79
CA LEU A 128 55.50 -34.60 -13.65
C LEU A 128 54.41 -35.36 -14.44
N GLY A 129 54.81 -36.17 -15.40
CA GLY A 129 53.91 -36.92 -16.29
C GLY A 129 53.58 -38.35 -15.88
N GLN A 130 54.17 -38.88 -14.81
CA GLN A 130 54.08 -40.28 -14.40
C GLN A 130 53.89 -40.43 -12.89
N GLY A 131 53.30 -41.54 -12.49
CA GLY A 131 53.16 -41.93 -11.08
C GLY A 131 52.38 -40.93 -10.22
N THR A 132 52.74 -40.87 -8.95
CA THR A 132 52.08 -40.06 -7.91
C THR A 132 52.04 -38.56 -8.23
N ALA A 133 53.03 -38.02 -8.94
CA ALA A 133 53.06 -36.61 -9.32
C ALA A 133 51.90 -36.24 -10.28
N LYS A 134 51.58 -37.11 -11.22
CA LYS A 134 50.44 -36.96 -12.12
C LYS A 134 49.10 -36.96 -11.34
N GLU A 135 48.99 -37.90 -10.38
CA GLU A 135 47.78 -38.02 -9.56
C GLU A 135 47.57 -36.82 -8.67
N VAL A 136 48.61 -36.24 -8.07
CA VAL A 136 48.54 -35.01 -7.28
C VAL A 136 48.08 -33.83 -8.14
N VAL A 137 48.64 -33.64 -9.33
CA VAL A 137 48.19 -32.55 -10.23
C VAL A 137 46.75 -32.78 -10.67
N ALA A 138 46.34 -34.00 -10.98
CA ALA A 138 44.95 -34.32 -11.35
C ALA A 138 43.97 -34.08 -10.19
N SER A 139 44.34 -34.44 -8.96
CA SER A 139 43.53 -34.18 -7.77
C SER A 139 43.35 -32.66 -7.49
N MET A 140 44.42 -31.87 -7.70
CA MET A 140 44.34 -30.41 -7.61
C MET A 140 43.37 -29.81 -8.65
N ASP A 141 43.37 -30.33 -9.88
CA ASP A 141 42.43 -29.90 -10.92
C ASP A 141 40.99 -30.27 -10.57
N LEU A 142 40.77 -31.45 -10.01
CA LEU A 142 39.46 -31.92 -9.56
C LEU A 142 38.93 -31.02 -8.41
N VAL A 143 39.74 -30.80 -7.39
CA VAL A 143 39.37 -29.91 -6.24
C VAL A 143 39.04 -28.51 -6.73
N LYS A 144 39.89 -27.94 -7.61
CA LYS A 144 39.63 -26.62 -8.22
C LYS A 144 38.24 -26.58 -8.91
N GLU A 145 37.89 -27.61 -9.66
CA GLU A 145 36.61 -27.62 -10.37
C GLU A 145 35.43 -27.78 -9.42
N ILE A 146 35.55 -28.64 -8.40
CA ILE A 146 34.54 -28.80 -7.34
C ILE A 146 34.29 -27.47 -6.62
N ASP A 147 35.34 -26.78 -6.20
CA ASP A 147 35.23 -25.53 -5.48
C ASP A 147 34.65 -24.40 -6.37
N ARG A 148 35.05 -24.37 -7.65
CA ARG A 148 34.48 -23.44 -8.63
C ARG A 148 32.97 -23.65 -8.79
N LEU A 149 32.56 -24.92 -8.89
CA LEU A 149 31.12 -25.27 -8.98
C LEU A 149 30.38 -24.93 -7.69
N ALA A 150 31.01 -25.13 -6.51
CA ALA A 150 30.42 -24.73 -5.23
C ALA A 150 30.21 -23.23 -5.13
N ILE A 151 31.18 -22.41 -5.56
CA ILE A 151 31.05 -20.94 -5.63
C ILE A 151 29.91 -20.57 -6.58
N ASN A 152 29.87 -21.16 -7.78
CA ASN A 152 28.80 -20.87 -8.73
C ASN A 152 27.41 -21.27 -8.18
N ALA A 153 27.29 -22.44 -7.57
CA ALA A 153 26.04 -22.92 -6.99
C ALA A 153 25.56 -21.99 -5.83
N SER A 154 26.48 -21.55 -4.97
CA SER A 154 26.14 -20.60 -3.89
C SER A 154 25.72 -19.24 -4.44
N THR A 155 26.38 -18.76 -5.48
CA THR A 155 26.05 -17.51 -6.18
C THR A 155 24.66 -17.57 -6.81
N VAL A 156 24.36 -18.66 -7.53
CA VAL A 156 23.04 -18.86 -8.14
C VAL A 156 21.95 -18.88 -7.07
N ARG A 157 22.14 -19.60 -5.97
CA ARG A 157 21.16 -19.63 -4.86
C ARG A 157 20.92 -18.24 -4.26
N ALA A 158 21.98 -17.49 -4.03
CA ALA A 158 21.89 -16.12 -3.49
C ALA A 158 21.20 -15.16 -4.50
N GLN A 159 21.51 -15.31 -5.79
CA GLN A 159 20.88 -14.54 -6.86
C GLN A 159 19.38 -14.86 -6.98
N GLU A 160 19.02 -16.14 -6.92
CA GLU A 160 17.61 -16.57 -6.96
C GLU A 160 16.84 -16.09 -5.73
N ALA A 161 17.44 -16.10 -4.54
CA ALA A 161 16.80 -15.54 -3.34
C ALA A 161 16.48 -14.04 -3.51
N ALA A 162 17.40 -13.26 -4.08
CA ALA A 162 17.15 -11.83 -4.37
C ALA A 162 16.07 -11.63 -5.45
N ARG A 163 16.03 -12.50 -6.47
CA ARG A 163 14.98 -12.47 -7.50
C ARG A 163 13.60 -12.82 -6.94
N LEU A 164 13.51 -13.82 -6.05
CA LEU A 164 12.27 -14.17 -5.37
C LEU A 164 11.77 -13.00 -4.51
N GLN A 165 12.68 -12.33 -3.82
CA GLN A 165 12.33 -11.11 -3.08
C GLN A 165 11.79 -10.02 -4.01
N ALA A 166 12.44 -9.78 -5.16
CA ALA A 166 11.97 -8.82 -6.15
C ALA A 166 10.59 -9.21 -6.71
N PHE A 167 10.34 -10.48 -6.96
CA PHE A 167 9.04 -10.99 -7.39
C PHE A 167 7.94 -10.74 -6.35
N ASN A 168 8.20 -11.07 -5.08
CA ASN A 168 7.25 -10.83 -3.99
C ASN A 168 6.92 -9.33 -3.84
N LEU A 169 7.92 -8.46 -3.94
CA LEU A 169 7.72 -7.00 -3.95
C LEU A 169 6.91 -6.55 -5.17
N GLY A 170 7.14 -7.17 -6.33
CA GLY A 170 6.34 -6.92 -7.54
C GLY A 170 4.86 -7.22 -7.34
N THR A 171 4.55 -8.36 -6.74
CA THR A 171 3.18 -8.77 -6.41
C THR A 171 2.52 -7.81 -5.42
N GLN A 172 3.24 -7.43 -4.35
CA GLN A 172 2.74 -6.45 -3.37
C GLN A 172 2.47 -5.09 -4.01
N ALA A 173 3.34 -4.62 -4.90
CA ALA A 173 3.14 -3.37 -5.63
C ALA A 173 1.88 -3.41 -6.50
N THR A 174 1.64 -4.53 -7.19
CA THR A 174 0.44 -4.72 -8.01
C THR A 174 -0.83 -4.74 -7.17
N MET A 175 -0.82 -5.43 -6.02
CA MET A 175 -1.95 -5.45 -5.10
C MET A 175 -2.26 -4.05 -4.52
N ALA A 176 -1.23 -3.30 -4.14
CA ALA A 176 -1.39 -1.92 -3.67
C ALA A 176 -1.94 -1.00 -4.77
N GLU A 177 -1.52 -1.17 -6.03
CA GLU A 177 -2.05 -0.42 -7.16
C GLU A 177 -3.52 -0.75 -7.44
N LEU A 178 -3.91 -2.03 -7.41
CA LEU A 178 -5.31 -2.45 -7.54
C LEU A 178 -6.17 -1.88 -6.41
N SER A 179 -5.67 -1.92 -5.17
CA SER A 179 -6.33 -1.31 -4.02
C SER A 179 -6.54 0.19 -4.22
N SER A 180 -5.51 0.91 -4.69
CA SER A 180 -5.60 2.34 -5.00
C SER A 180 -6.67 2.63 -6.05
N ARG A 181 -6.69 1.85 -7.14
CA ARG A 181 -7.71 1.99 -8.21
C ARG A 181 -9.13 1.70 -7.70
N ASN A 182 -9.30 0.64 -6.92
CA ASN A 182 -10.60 0.30 -6.35
C ASN A 182 -11.11 1.39 -5.39
N LEU A 183 -10.24 1.92 -4.52
CA LEU A 183 -10.57 3.01 -3.61
C LEU A 183 -10.90 4.31 -4.37
N SER A 184 -10.16 4.62 -5.44
CA SER A 184 -10.45 5.81 -6.26
C SER A 184 -11.76 5.67 -7.01
N SER A 185 -12.08 4.47 -7.53
CA SER A 185 -13.36 4.17 -8.15
C SER A 185 -14.51 4.28 -7.15
N ALA A 186 -14.36 3.70 -5.95
CA ALA A 186 -15.33 3.82 -4.88
C ALA A 186 -15.56 5.28 -4.47
N ALA A 187 -14.48 6.09 -4.38
CA ALA A 187 -14.60 7.53 -4.13
C ALA A 187 -15.35 8.26 -5.26
N GLY A 188 -15.21 7.81 -6.50
CA GLY A 188 -15.91 8.37 -7.66
C GLY A 188 -17.42 8.05 -7.68
N THR A 189 -17.85 6.93 -7.08
CA THR A 189 -19.26 6.58 -6.99
C THR A 189 -20.02 7.37 -5.93
N ILE A 190 -19.31 7.93 -4.94
CA ILE A 190 -19.92 8.78 -3.93
C ILE A 190 -20.22 10.14 -4.54
N MET A 191 -21.52 10.43 -4.72
CA MET A 191 -22.05 11.70 -5.21
C MET A 191 -22.68 12.49 -4.06
N PRO A 192 -21.96 13.39 -3.38
CA PRO A 192 -22.49 14.13 -2.23
C PRO A 192 -23.73 14.94 -2.56
N GLY A 193 -23.81 15.49 -3.77
CA GLY A 193 -24.96 16.26 -4.24
C GLY A 193 -26.23 15.42 -4.41
N PHE A 194 -26.10 14.15 -4.82
CA PHE A 194 -27.26 13.27 -4.95
C PHE A 194 -27.86 12.90 -3.60
N GLY A 195 -27.03 12.60 -2.58
CA GLY A 195 -27.49 12.35 -1.22
C GLY A 195 -28.22 13.55 -0.61
N ALA A 196 -27.74 14.77 -0.85
CA ALA A 196 -28.42 15.99 -0.43
C ALA A 196 -29.74 16.19 -1.18
N ALA A 197 -29.79 15.94 -2.48
CA ALA A 197 -31.00 16.08 -3.29
C ALA A 197 -32.08 15.07 -2.86
N THR A 198 -31.73 13.82 -2.60
CA THR A 198 -32.68 12.78 -2.14
C THR A 198 -33.24 13.09 -0.76
N SER A 199 -32.43 13.64 0.15
CA SER A 199 -32.92 14.06 1.48
C SER A 199 -33.88 15.23 1.40
N LEU A 200 -33.65 16.21 0.50
CA LEU A 200 -34.56 17.32 0.26
C LEU A 200 -35.86 16.88 -0.39
N LEU A 201 -35.80 15.98 -1.37
CA LEU A 201 -37.00 15.42 -2.01
C LEU A 201 -37.85 14.61 -1.02
N GLY A 202 -37.24 13.76 -0.19
CA GLY A 202 -37.91 13.04 0.88
C GLY A 202 -38.66 13.96 1.83
N SER A 203 -37.98 15.02 2.27
CA SER A 203 -38.58 16.04 3.16
C SER A 203 -39.71 16.85 2.49
N ALA A 204 -39.60 17.12 1.18
CA ALA A 204 -40.67 17.82 0.45
C ALA A 204 -41.93 16.95 0.36
N VAL A 205 -41.79 15.64 0.19
CA VAL A 205 -42.94 14.70 0.19
C VAL A 205 -43.59 14.64 1.56
N ASP A 206 -42.81 14.62 2.65
CA ASP A 206 -43.34 14.59 4.02
C ASP A 206 -44.07 15.90 4.36
N ILE A 207 -43.53 17.05 3.94
CA ILE A 207 -44.16 18.34 4.10
C ILE A 207 -45.48 18.40 3.33
N GLY A 208 -45.50 17.93 2.09
CA GLY A 208 -46.71 17.89 1.27
C GLY A 208 -47.80 17.00 1.86
N ALA A 209 -47.40 15.82 2.39
CA ALA A 209 -48.33 14.91 3.04
C ALA A 209 -48.92 15.49 4.36
N ASN A 210 -48.09 16.20 5.14
CA ASN A 210 -48.54 16.84 6.36
C ASN A 210 -49.50 18.03 6.05
N TRP A 211 -49.18 18.81 5.03
CA TRP A 211 -50.06 19.90 4.58
C TRP A 211 -51.41 19.37 4.10
N ALA A 212 -51.43 18.32 3.30
CA ALA A 212 -52.65 17.68 2.84
C ALA A 212 -53.50 17.11 4.00
N ARG A 213 -52.87 16.58 5.04
CA ARG A 213 -53.55 16.09 6.25
C ARG A 213 -54.17 17.27 7.04
N ASN A 214 -53.41 18.34 7.26
CA ASN A 214 -53.89 19.50 8.00
C ASN A 214 -55.08 20.17 7.28
N LYS A 215 -55.01 20.28 5.95
CA LYS A 215 -56.16 20.81 5.15
C LYS A 215 -57.41 20.00 5.32
N ARG A 216 -57.32 18.66 5.33
CA ARG A 216 -58.46 17.78 5.58
C ARG A 216 -59.03 17.95 6.99
N ILE A 217 -58.20 18.15 7.99
CA ILE A 217 -58.63 18.40 9.38
C ILE A 217 -59.38 19.71 9.45
N ASP A 218 -58.90 20.76 8.81
CA ASP A 218 -59.54 22.09 8.76
C ASP A 218 -60.91 22.03 8.05
N GLU A 219 -61.02 21.28 6.94
CA GLU A 219 -62.26 21.04 6.22
C GLU A 219 -63.27 20.30 7.09
N LEU A 220 -62.84 19.29 7.86
CA LEU A 220 -63.69 18.56 8.79
C LEU A 220 -64.18 19.41 9.95
N LEU A 221 -63.30 20.26 10.51
CA LEU A 221 -63.63 21.18 11.61
C LEU A 221 -64.61 22.28 11.16
N GLN A 222 -64.49 22.77 9.94
CA GLN A 222 -65.45 23.73 9.35
C GLN A 222 -66.78 23.09 9.09
N GLY A 223 -66.85 21.84 8.63
CA GLY A 223 -68.09 21.06 8.43
C GLY A 223 -68.85 20.89 9.73
N VAL A 224 -68.17 20.55 10.83
CA VAL A 224 -68.80 20.40 12.16
C VAL A 224 -69.30 21.72 12.74
N ALA A 225 -68.65 22.81 12.41
CA ALA A 225 -69.07 24.16 12.88
C ALA A 225 -70.31 24.64 12.17
N THR A 226 -70.57 24.23 10.92
CA THR A 226 -71.78 24.65 10.15
C THR A 226 -73.03 23.81 10.47
N GLU A 227 -72.90 22.63 11.09
CA GLU A 227 -74.06 21.81 11.51
C GLU A 227 -74.65 22.20 12.87
N ARG A 228 -74.09 23.19 13.58
CA ARG A 228 -74.56 23.60 14.92
C ARG A 228 -75.38 24.88 14.96
N PHE A 229 -75.79 25.37 13.82
CA PHE A 229 -76.76 26.45 13.68
C PHE A 229 -77.93 25.97 12.80
#